data_9bcccc779e8b9b913d3d3c43154442c9
#
_entry.id   9bcccc779e8b9b913d3d3c43154442c9
#
_cell.length_a   1.000
_cell.length_b   1.000
_cell.length_c   1.000
_cell.angle_alpha   90.00
_cell.angle_beta   90.00
_cell.angle_gamma   90.00
#
_symmetry.space_group_name_H-M   'P 1'
#
loop_
_entity.id
_entity.type
_entity.pdbx_description
1 polymer ?
#
loop_
_entity_poly.entity_id
_entity_poly.type
_entity_poly.pdbx_seq_one_letter_code
_entity_poly.pdbx_strand_id
1 'polypeptide(L)'
;HRAHAQTGQNPALQTFLFCLARLTQFPVQLVFCYDGNQRPDVKRGHKVSSREHWMVKPTQRILDVFNTQWIMAAGEAEAQLALMNRAGVIDAVLTDDSDTFVFGAKTVLRNSTLSMDTIKMYTAGAIQERIDRCLTGDAFITMAICCCGDYDKSGLLGCRCETALGLVRCMDNSMLRSAICSNNQGWSLKEWRNIAQCHLLSDPTGKMGRSHPALARSLPESFPSADTINSYAHPAVTSLAEVPKLQLPAPPDLAQLACVIQQFLGWDSKKLLSAFHTTIWPVVILHELLEDLANNSPRSNEVRDCFIF
;
A
#
# COMPACT_ATOMS: atom_id res chain seq x y z
N HIS A 1 -1.88 22.66 -13.04
CA HIS A 1 -2.61 21.46 -13.51
C HIS A 1 -2.86 21.42 -15.03
N ARG A 2 -2.87 22.53 -15.75
CA ARG A 2 -3.00 22.54 -17.22
C ARG A 2 -1.69 22.25 -17.98
N ALA A 3 -0.54 22.47 -17.37
CA ALA A 3 0.76 22.27 -18.01
C ALA A 3 1.10 20.80 -18.30
N HIS A 4 0.48 19.85 -17.58
CA HIS A 4 0.73 18.42 -17.76
C HIS A 4 -0.16 17.74 -18.81
N ALA A 5 -1.15 18.45 -19.33
CA ALA A 5 -2.04 17.93 -20.37
C ALA A 5 -1.56 18.24 -21.80
N GLN A 6 -0.39 18.87 -21.96
CA GLN A 6 0.15 19.14 -23.29
C GLN A 6 0.73 17.86 -23.90
N THR A 7 0.20 17.49 -25.05
CA THR A 7 0.73 16.42 -25.90
C THR A 7 2.23 16.62 -26.07
N GLY A 8 3.02 15.64 -25.66
CA GLY A 8 4.42 15.59 -26.02
C GLY A 8 5.44 15.73 -24.91
N GLN A 9 5.11 16.15 -23.68
CA GLN A 9 6.07 16.18 -22.58
C GLN A 9 5.37 15.95 -21.24
N ASN A 10 5.25 14.67 -20.85
CA ASN A 10 4.70 14.26 -19.55
C ASN A 10 5.78 13.57 -18.72
N PRO A 11 6.62 14.30 -17.96
CA PRO A 11 7.70 13.70 -17.18
C PRO A 11 7.24 12.62 -16.20
N ALA A 12 6.06 12.79 -15.63
CA ALA A 12 5.50 11.79 -14.70
C ALA A 12 5.17 10.46 -15.41
N LEU A 13 4.60 10.52 -16.63
CA LEU A 13 4.35 9.31 -17.42
C LEU A 13 5.65 8.69 -17.93
N GLN A 14 6.65 9.50 -18.25
CA GLN A 14 7.98 9.01 -18.62
C GLN A 14 8.62 8.26 -17.45
N THR A 15 8.56 8.83 -16.25
CA THR A 15 9.05 8.17 -15.02
C THR A 15 8.33 6.85 -14.79
N PHE A 16 6.99 6.85 -14.91
CA PHE A 16 6.19 5.62 -14.77
C PHE A 16 6.60 4.54 -15.78
N LEU A 17 6.76 4.92 -17.05
CA LEU A 17 7.19 4.00 -18.12
C LEU A 17 8.54 3.34 -17.78
N PHE A 18 9.53 4.13 -17.36
CA PHE A 18 10.84 3.59 -17.01
C PHE A 18 10.83 2.75 -15.74
N CYS A 19 10.03 3.13 -14.73
CA CYS A 19 9.84 2.31 -13.54
C CYS A 19 9.20 0.96 -13.90
N LEU A 20 8.14 0.96 -14.72
CA LEU A 20 7.48 -0.26 -15.18
C LEU A 20 8.46 -1.15 -15.94
N ALA A 21 9.16 -0.60 -16.94
CA ALA A 21 10.13 -1.35 -17.73
C ALA A 21 11.28 -1.91 -16.87
N ARG A 22 11.68 -1.21 -15.79
CA ARG A 22 12.68 -1.73 -14.85
C ARG A 22 12.13 -2.85 -13.99
N LEU A 23 10.91 -2.73 -13.49
CA LEU A 23 10.26 -3.78 -12.68
C LEU A 23 10.04 -5.06 -13.50
N THR A 24 9.64 -4.94 -14.75
CA THR A 24 9.39 -6.07 -15.64
C THR A 24 10.65 -6.76 -16.15
N GLN A 25 11.86 -6.23 -15.87
CA GLN A 25 13.12 -6.93 -16.09
C GLN A 25 13.41 -8.01 -15.03
N PHE A 26 12.62 -8.09 -13.97
CA PHE A 26 12.70 -9.16 -12.99
C PHE A 26 11.67 -10.24 -13.31
N PRO A 27 11.92 -11.51 -12.93
CA PRO A 27 10.97 -12.60 -13.11
C PRO A 27 9.84 -12.51 -12.07
N VAL A 28 9.10 -11.42 -12.08
CA VAL A 28 8.01 -11.13 -11.13
C VAL A 28 6.70 -10.90 -11.89
N GLN A 29 5.61 -11.36 -11.31
CA GLN A 29 4.28 -11.04 -11.76
C GLN A 29 3.82 -9.75 -11.08
N LEU A 30 3.47 -8.74 -11.88
CA LEU A 30 3.02 -7.45 -11.38
C LEU A 30 1.51 -7.32 -11.52
N VAL A 31 0.88 -6.78 -10.48
CA VAL A 31 -0.50 -6.29 -10.53
C VAL A 31 -0.54 -4.87 -9.95
N PHE A 32 -1.03 -3.93 -10.74
CA PHE A 32 -1.22 -2.55 -10.29
C PHE A 32 -2.61 -2.38 -9.71
N CYS A 33 -2.72 -1.69 -8.58
CA CYS A 33 -3.99 -1.38 -7.97
C CYS A 33 -4.21 0.13 -7.95
N TYR A 34 -5.36 0.56 -8.45
CA TYR A 34 -5.78 1.95 -8.42
C TYR A 34 -6.88 2.16 -7.38
N ASP A 35 -6.91 3.36 -6.81
CA ASP A 35 -7.97 3.76 -5.91
C ASP A 35 -9.34 3.78 -6.59
N GLY A 36 -10.34 3.31 -5.86
CA GLY A 36 -11.72 3.31 -6.29
C GLY A 36 -12.51 4.55 -5.85
N ASN A 37 -13.81 4.48 -6.00
CA ASN A 37 -14.73 5.59 -5.71
C ASN A 37 -15.32 5.56 -4.28
N GLN A 38 -15.12 4.47 -3.51
CA GLN A 38 -15.59 4.34 -2.13
C GLN A 38 -14.52 4.75 -1.11
N ARG A 39 -13.57 5.59 -1.51
CA ARG A 39 -12.61 6.19 -0.59
C ARG A 39 -13.30 7.14 0.37
N PRO A 40 -12.79 7.31 1.59
CA PRO A 40 -13.28 8.34 2.51
C PRO A 40 -13.26 9.73 1.88
N ASP A 41 -14.32 10.48 2.09
CA ASP A 41 -14.47 11.85 1.52
C ASP A 41 -13.44 12.85 2.07
N VAL A 42 -12.85 12.54 3.22
CA VAL A 42 -11.89 13.41 3.91
C VAL A 42 -10.66 12.59 4.32
N LYS A 43 -9.48 13.04 3.92
CA LYS A 43 -8.18 12.54 4.37
C LYS A 43 -7.33 13.70 4.89
N ARG A 44 -6.71 13.53 6.05
CA ARG A 44 -5.87 14.57 6.70
C ARG A 44 -6.57 15.94 6.81
N GLY A 45 -7.89 15.92 7.01
CA GLY A 45 -8.70 17.15 7.09
C GLY A 45 -8.93 17.86 5.75
N HIS A 46 -8.55 17.24 4.62
CA HIS A 46 -8.80 17.75 3.29
C HIS A 46 -9.83 16.90 2.56
N LYS A 47 -10.73 17.55 1.84
CA LYS A 47 -11.69 16.84 1.00
C LYS A 47 -10.96 16.10 -0.11
N VAL A 48 -11.20 14.80 -0.22
CA VAL A 48 -10.65 13.96 -1.29
C VAL A 48 -11.37 14.33 -2.60
N SER A 49 -10.61 14.51 -3.67
CA SER A 49 -11.20 14.77 -4.98
C SER A 49 -11.94 13.54 -5.47
N SER A 50 -13.22 13.71 -5.82
CA SER A 50 -14.00 12.68 -6.50
C SER A 50 -13.59 12.49 -7.98
N ARG A 51 -12.81 13.44 -8.53
CA ARG A 51 -12.32 13.34 -9.91
C ARG A 51 -11.15 12.37 -9.99
N GLU A 52 -11.22 11.47 -10.96
CA GLU A 52 -10.11 10.60 -11.29
C GLU A 52 -8.85 11.43 -11.58
N HIS A 53 -7.71 11.00 -11.04
CA HIS A 53 -6.45 11.67 -11.31
C HIS A 53 -6.08 11.51 -12.78
N TRP A 54 -5.57 12.57 -13.41
CA TRP A 54 -5.28 12.61 -14.86
C TRP A 54 -4.33 11.51 -15.33
N MET A 55 -3.47 10.97 -14.46
CA MET A 55 -2.54 9.90 -14.80
C MET A 55 -3.22 8.52 -14.91
N VAL A 56 -4.38 8.30 -14.29
CA VAL A 56 -4.99 6.95 -14.21
C VAL A 56 -5.18 6.36 -15.61
N LYS A 57 -5.91 7.04 -16.49
CA LYS A 57 -6.14 6.55 -17.85
C LYS A 57 -4.87 6.35 -18.69
N PRO A 58 -3.92 7.32 -18.73
CA PRO A 58 -2.66 7.12 -19.42
C PRO A 58 -1.81 5.96 -18.89
N THR A 59 -1.73 5.79 -17.56
CA THR A 59 -0.96 4.68 -16.98
C THR A 59 -1.64 3.34 -17.22
N GLN A 60 -2.96 3.24 -17.11
CA GLN A 60 -3.72 2.05 -17.49
C GLN A 60 -3.42 1.67 -18.95
N ARG A 61 -3.45 2.65 -19.86
CA ARG A 61 -3.14 2.39 -21.28
C ARG A 61 -1.70 1.90 -21.49
N ILE A 62 -0.73 2.41 -20.74
CA ILE A 62 0.65 1.91 -20.76
C ILE A 62 0.69 0.47 -20.22
N LEU A 63 0.00 0.16 -19.12
CA LEU A 63 -0.06 -1.19 -18.55
C LEU A 63 -0.70 -2.19 -19.53
N ASP A 64 -1.78 -1.80 -20.21
CA ASP A 64 -2.45 -2.64 -21.20
C ASP A 64 -1.48 -3.08 -22.31
N VAL A 65 -0.68 -2.14 -22.86
CA VAL A 65 0.27 -2.45 -23.93
C VAL A 65 1.55 -3.14 -23.43
N PHE A 66 1.81 -3.06 -22.12
CA PHE A 66 2.84 -3.86 -21.45
C PHE A 66 2.35 -5.26 -21.08
N ASN A 67 1.10 -5.61 -21.38
CA ASN A 67 0.45 -6.82 -20.88
C ASN A 67 0.57 -7.01 -19.36
N THR A 68 0.57 -5.90 -18.63
CA THR A 68 0.67 -5.88 -17.17
C THR A 68 -0.71 -5.65 -16.57
N GLN A 69 -1.12 -6.56 -15.70
CA GLN A 69 -2.45 -6.53 -15.10
C GLN A 69 -2.63 -5.34 -14.15
N TRP A 70 -3.81 -4.75 -14.17
CA TRP A 70 -4.23 -3.76 -13.19
C TRP A 70 -5.67 -4.02 -12.72
N ILE A 71 -5.97 -3.55 -11.52
CA ILE A 71 -7.28 -3.64 -10.89
C ILE A 71 -7.68 -2.28 -10.30
N MET A 72 -9.01 -2.09 -10.13
CA MET A 72 -9.55 -0.98 -9.35
C MET A 72 -9.97 -1.52 -7.99
N ALA A 73 -9.49 -0.91 -6.92
CA ALA A 73 -10.02 -1.16 -5.58
C ALA A 73 -11.45 -0.63 -5.45
N ALA A 74 -12.22 -1.11 -4.49
CA ALA A 74 -13.48 -0.47 -4.13
C ALA A 74 -13.22 0.91 -3.48
N GLY A 75 -12.31 0.97 -2.52
CA GLY A 75 -11.84 2.16 -1.84
C GLY A 75 -10.37 2.45 -2.14
N GLU A 76 -9.51 2.28 -1.15
CA GLU A 76 -8.08 2.58 -1.26
C GLU A 76 -7.28 1.39 -1.78
N ALA A 77 -6.33 1.66 -2.66
CA ALA A 77 -5.45 0.64 -3.23
C ALA A 77 -4.63 -0.08 -2.16
N GLU A 78 -4.12 0.65 -1.15
CA GLU A 78 -3.36 0.10 -0.03
C GLU A 78 -4.15 -0.93 0.77
N ALA A 79 -5.43 -0.65 1.03
CA ALA A 79 -6.32 -1.57 1.75
C ALA A 79 -6.60 -2.84 0.93
N GLN A 80 -6.84 -2.68 -0.38
CA GLN A 80 -7.07 -3.79 -1.30
C GLN A 80 -5.83 -4.69 -1.42
N LEU A 81 -4.65 -4.09 -1.61
CA LEU A 81 -3.39 -4.83 -1.69
C LEU A 81 -3.05 -5.53 -0.37
N ALA A 82 -3.30 -4.89 0.77
CA ALA A 82 -3.11 -5.51 2.07
C ALA A 82 -4.03 -6.74 2.27
N LEU A 83 -5.29 -6.67 1.82
CA LEU A 83 -6.21 -7.80 1.83
C LEU A 83 -5.68 -8.96 0.97
N MET A 84 -5.27 -8.68 -0.27
CA MET A 84 -4.71 -9.68 -1.18
C MET A 84 -3.44 -10.33 -0.62
N ASN A 85 -2.55 -9.53 -0.01
CA ASN A 85 -1.32 -10.03 0.59
C ASN A 85 -1.57 -10.88 1.84
N ARG A 86 -2.52 -10.49 2.70
CA ARG A 86 -2.91 -11.32 3.85
C ARG A 86 -3.47 -12.68 3.45
N ALA A 87 -4.24 -12.70 2.37
CA ALA A 87 -4.87 -13.90 1.83
C ALA A 87 -3.90 -14.78 1.00
N GLY A 88 -2.68 -14.32 0.72
CA GLY A 88 -1.71 -15.05 -0.10
C GLY A 88 -2.03 -15.02 -1.60
N VAL A 89 -2.85 -14.06 -2.06
CA VAL A 89 -3.10 -13.83 -3.49
C VAL A 89 -1.91 -13.17 -4.15
N ILE A 90 -1.22 -12.30 -3.40
CA ILE A 90 0.05 -11.68 -3.77
C ILE A 90 1.05 -11.85 -2.62
N ASP A 91 2.34 -12.00 -2.95
CA ASP A 91 3.39 -12.27 -1.97
C ASP A 91 3.84 -11.02 -1.24
N ALA A 92 3.86 -9.89 -1.92
CA ALA A 92 4.31 -8.62 -1.35
C ALA A 92 3.56 -7.42 -1.95
N VAL A 93 3.52 -6.32 -1.20
CA VAL A 93 3.02 -5.02 -1.65
C VAL A 93 4.20 -4.08 -1.85
N LEU A 94 4.39 -3.58 -3.06
CA LEU A 94 5.41 -2.57 -3.36
C LEU A 94 4.80 -1.18 -3.19
N THR A 95 5.12 -0.52 -2.10
CA THR A 95 4.64 0.84 -1.78
C THR A 95 5.58 1.55 -0.81
N ASP A 96 5.61 2.88 -0.87
CA ASP A 96 6.26 3.71 0.15
C ASP A 96 5.26 4.23 1.20
N ASP A 97 3.97 3.90 1.06
CA ASP A 97 2.95 4.24 2.05
C ASP A 97 2.98 3.27 3.23
N SER A 98 3.02 3.81 4.44
CA SER A 98 3.03 3.04 5.69
C SER A 98 1.65 2.53 6.09
N ASP A 99 0.57 3.12 5.57
CA ASP A 99 -0.79 2.73 5.93
C ASP A 99 -1.13 1.29 5.51
N THR A 100 -0.39 0.76 4.53
CA THR A 100 -0.46 -0.66 4.14
C THR A 100 -0.25 -1.61 5.33
N PHE A 101 0.61 -1.25 6.31
CA PHE A 101 0.78 -2.03 7.55
C PHE A 101 -0.44 -1.91 8.47
N VAL A 102 -1.07 -0.74 8.52
CA VAL A 102 -2.29 -0.52 9.32
C VAL A 102 -3.44 -1.39 8.78
N PHE A 103 -3.53 -1.53 7.46
CA PHE A 103 -4.45 -2.46 6.80
C PHE A 103 -4.03 -3.92 6.91
N GLY A 104 -2.86 -4.21 7.49
CA GLY A 104 -2.41 -5.54 7.89
C GLY A 104 -1.67 -6.31 6.81
N ALA A 105 -1.00 -5.66 5.87
CA ALA A 105 -0.10 -6.34 4.95
C ALA A 105 1.00 -7.12 5.71
N LYS A 106 1.30 -8.32 5.25
CA LYS A 106 2.32 -9.20 5.85
C LYS A 106 3.72 -8.91 5.33
N THR A 107 3.84 -8.52 4.07
CA THR A 107 5.11 -8.25 3.40
C THR A 107 5.00 -6.97 2.57
N VAL A 108 5.82 -5.99 2.88
CA VAL A 108 5.87 -4.70 2.18
C VAL A 108 7.29 -4.47 1.67
N LEU A 109 7.37 -4.14 0.40
CA LEU A 109 8.59 -3.72 -0.29
C LEU A 109 8.58 -2.20 -0.42
N ARG A 110 9.66 -1.54 -0.04
CA ARG A 110 9.82 -0.07 -0.17
C ARG A 110 10.92 0.26 -1.15
N ASN A 111 10.88 1.42 -1.71
CA ASN A 111 11.60 1.96 -2.86
C ASN A 111 10.80 1.78 -4.16
N SER A 112 9.52 2.14 -4.12
CA SER A 112 8.61 2.02 -5.26
C SER A 112 9.04 2.85 -6.47
N THR A 113 9.77 3.94 -6.24
CA THR A 113 10.35 4.78 -7.31
C THR A 113 11.61 4.20 -7.93
N LEU A 114 12.15 3.13 -7.36
CA LEU A 114 13.40 2.51 -7.78
C LEU A 114 14.57 3.50 -7.89
N SER A 115 14.58 4.50 -7.02
CA SER A 115 15.64 5.51 -6.97
C SER A 115 16.99 4.96 -6.48
N MET A 116 16.96 3.79 -5.83
CA MET A 116 18.14 3.05 -5.39
C MET A 116 18.14 1.65 -6.00
N ASP A 117 19.30 1.01 -6.06
CA ASP A 117 19.45 -0.37 -6.57
C ASP A 117 19.02 -1.44 -5.55
N THR A 118 18.52 -1.03 -4.39
CA THR A 118 18.07 -1.92 -3.33
C THR A 118 16.62 -1.67 -2.98
N ILE A 119 15.88 -2.75 -2.74
CA ILE A 119 14.52 -2.72 -2.18
C ILE A 119 14.60 -3.10 -0.70
N LYS A 120 13.92 -2.35 0.15
CA LYS A 120 13.79 -2.67 1.57
C LYS A 120 12.56 -3.53 1.77
N MET A 121 12.75 -4.73 2.30
CA MET A 121 11.64 -5.63 2.63
C MET A 121 11.33 -5.59 4.12
N TYR A 122 10.07 -5.41 4.44
CA TYR A 122 9.52 -5.44 5.79
C TYR A 122 8.47 -6.54 5.86
N THR A 123 8.68 -7.51 6.74
CA THR A 123 7.67 -8.53 7.03
C THR A 123 7.08 -8.33 8.41
N ALA A 124 5.82 -8.69 8.60
CA ALA A 124 5.15 -8.60 9.90
C ALA A 124 5.93 -9.36 10.99
N GLY A 125 6.48 -10.53 10.66
CA GLY A 125 7.32 -11.30 11.58
C GLY A 125 8.60 -10.58 11.96
N ALA A 126 9.33 -10.01 10.99
CA ALA A 126 10.56 -9.27 11.27
C ALA A 126 10.31 -7.99 12.08
N ILE A 127 9.17 -7.33 11.86
CA ILE A 127 8.77 -6.17 12.66
C ILE A 127 8.53 -6.59 14.13
N GLN A 128 7.80 -7.67 14.35
CA GLN A 128 7.53 -8.18 15.69
C GLN A 128 8.79 -8.69 16.39
N GLU A 129 9.69 -9.33 15.68
CA GLU A 129 10.93 -9.87 16.24
C GLU A 129 11.96 -8.78 16.56
N ARG A 130 12.14 -7.80 15.65
CA ARG A 130 13.25 -6.84 15.72
C ARG A 130 12.88 -5.49 16.31
N ILE A 131 11.60 -5.11 16.29
CA ILE A 131 11.14 -3.83 16.81
C ILE A 131 10.37 -4.04 18.10
N ASP A 132 9.21 -4.69 18.01
CA ASP A 132 8.38 -4.97 19.20
C ASP A 132 7.37 -6.08 18.92
N ARG A 133 7.29 -7.07 19.82
CA ARG A 133 6.39 -8.21 19.71
C ARG A 133 4.91 -7.81 19.72
N CYS A 134 4.58 -6.65 20.29
CA CYS A 134 3.22 -6.14 20.36
C CYS A 134 2.73 -5.54 19.03
N LEU A 135 3.61 -5.33 18.04
CA LEU A 135 3.27 -4.73 16.76
C LEU A 135 2.54 -5.72 15.84
N THR A 136 1.26 -5.90 16.13
CA THR A 136 0.29 -6.66 15.32
C THR A 136 -0.52 -5.70 14.43
N GLY A 137 -1.40 -6.24 13.55
CA GLY A 137 -2.30 -5.41 12.75
C GLY A 137 -3.16 -4.45 13.58
N ASP A 138 -3.70 -4.91 14.71
CA ASP A 138 -4.52 -4.07 15.60
C ASP A 138 -3.68 -3.03 16.37
N ALA A 139 -2.43 -3.36 16.67
CA ALA A 139 -1.48 -2.41 17.25
C ALA A 139 -1.17 -1.25 16.31
N PHE A 140 -1.05 -1.51 15.01
CA PHE A 140 -0.86 -0.45 14.00
C PHE A 140 -2.07 0.48 13.90
N ILE A 141 -3.30 -0.04 14.09
CA ILE A 141 -4.50 0.81 14.18
C ILE A 141 -4.39 1.75 15.39
N THR A 142 -4.02 1.21 16.56
CA THR A 142 -3.80 2.02 17.76
C THR A 142 -2.74 3.10 17.54
N MET A 143 -1.62 2.76 16.88
CA MET A 143 -0.57 3.72 16.54
C MET A 143 -1.06 4.79 15.57
N ALA A 144 -1.75 4.42 14.48
CA ALA A 144 -2.26 5.35 13.47
C ALA A 144 -3.24 6.37 14.08
N ILE A 145 -4.12 5.92 14.97
CA ILE A 145 -5.08 6.78 15.68
C ILE A 145 -4.35 7.74 16.62
N CYS A 146 -3.34 7.28 17.36
CA CYS A 146 -2.60 8.11 18.30
C CYS A 146 -1.63 9.09 17.61
N CYS A 147 -0.97 8.68 16.53
CA CYS A 147 0.12 9.42 15.89
C CYS A 147 -0.29 10.28 14.69
N CYS A 148 -1.57 10.59 14.49
CA CYS A 148 -2.06 11.34 13.31
C CYS A 148 -1.93 10.54 12.01
N GLY A 149 -2.86 9.64 11.76
CA GLY A 149 -3.00 8.90 10.51
C GLY A 149 -3.76 9.68 9.42
N ASP A 150 -4.00 9.03 8.31
CA ASP A 150 -4.65 9.62 7.15
C ASP A 150 -6.11 10.06 7.41
N TYR A 151 -6.82 9.37 8.31
CA TYR A 151 -8.23 9.67 8.61
C TYR A 151 -8.43 10.61 9.80
N ASP A 152 -7.40 10.87 10.60
CA ASP A 152 -7.43 11.86 11.66
C ASP A 152 -6.12 12.64 11.70
N LYS A 153 -6.17 13.87 11.17
CA LYS A 153 -5.03 14.79 11.15
C LYS A 153 -4.55 15.18 12.55
N SER A 154 -5.45 15.21 13.51
CA SER A 154 -5.14 15.65 14.89
C SER A 154 -4.51 14.54 15.69
N GLY A 155 -5.00 13.31 15.51
CA GLY A 155 -4.68 12.19 16.40
C GLY A 155 -4.83 12.57 17.86
N LEU A 156 -3.99 12.03 18.70
CA LEU A 156 -3.85 12.49 20.08
C LEU A 156 -2.76 13.56 20.16
N LEU A 157 -3.17 14.81 20.24
CA LEU A 157 -2.27 15.97 20.21
C LEU A 157 -1.14 15.84 21.25
N GLY A 158 0.11 15.86 20.78
CA GLY A 158 1.30 15.66 21.61
C GLY A 158 1.72 14.20 21.81
N CYS A 159 0.99 13.23 21.26
CA CYS A 159 1.40 11.83 21.23
C CYS A 159 2.41 11.59 20.11
N ARG A 160 3.61 11.16 20.46
CA ARG A 160 4.64 10.75 19.50
C ARG A 160 4.61 9.23 19.32
N CYS A 161 5.24 8.73 18.26
CA CYS A 161 5.28 7.30 17.95
C CYS A 161 5.78 6.45 19.12
N GLU A 162 6.78 6.93 19.89
CA GLU A 162 7.29 6.21 21.08
C GLU A 162 6.24 6.12 22.20
N THR A 163 5.44 7.19 22.40
CA THR A 163 4.35 7.18 23.39
C THR A 163 3.21 6.27 22.93
N ALA A 164 2.85 6.29 21.65
CA ALA A 164 1.86 5.39 21.09
C ALA A 164 2.30 3.93 21.17
N LEU A 165 3.58 3.63 20.89
CA LEU A 165 4.15 2.31 21.08
C LEU A 165 4.11 1.86 22.55
N GLY A 166 4.34 2.79 23.47
CA GLY A 166 4.16 2.55 24.91
C GLY A 166 2.73 2.12 25.23
N LEU A 167 1.71 2.81 24.71
CA LEU A 167 0.31 2.42 24.86
C LEU A 167 0.03 1.03 24.28
N VAL A 168 0.52 0.75 23.06
CA VAL A 168 0.40 -0.56 22.42
C VAL A 168 0.93 -1.69 23.31
N ARG A 169 2.04 -1.46 24.02
CA ARG A 169 2.63 -2.44 24.96
C ARG A 169 1.79 -2.67 26.21
N CYS A 170 0.99 -1.69 26.61
CA CYS A 170 0.23 -1.69 27.84
C CYS A 170 -1.20 -2.21 27.69
N MET A 171 -1.76 -2.13 26.48
CA MET A 171 -3.17 -2.33 26.22
C MET A 171 -3.45 -3.60 25.42
N ASP A 172 -4.66 -4.10 25.50
CA ASP A 172 -5.17 -5.06 24.53
C ASP A 172 -5.52 -4.32 23.24
N ASN A 173 -4.70 -4.52 22.22
CA ASN A 173 -4.83 -3.82 20.93
C ASN A 173 -6.09 -4.24 20.15
N SER A 174 -6.71 -5.37 20.46
CA SER A 174 -7.97 -5.80 19.82
C SER A 174 -9.19 -4.98 20.29
N MET A 175 -9.08 -4.23 21.40
CA MET A 175 -10.19 -3.48 21.99
C MET A 175 -10.82 -2.49 21.00
N LEU A 176 -10.01 -1.78 20.21
CA LEU A 176 -10.54 -0.79 19.26
C LEU A 176 -11.37 -1.46 18.15
N ARG A 177 -10.89 -2.55 17.58
CA ARG A 177 -11.64 -3.31 16.57
C ARG A 177 -12.90 -3.92 17.19
N SER A 178 -12.80 -4.49 18.37
CA SER A 178 -13.94 -5.08 19.10
C SER A 178 -15.00 -4.02 19.45
N ALA A 179 -14.56 -2.82 19.80
CA ALA A 179 -15.47 -1.71 20.11
C ALA A 179 -16.34 -1.32 18.93
N ILE A 180 -15.77 -1.28 17.69
CA ILE A 180 -16.51 -0.96 16.47
C ILE A 180 -17.57 -2.02 16.14
N CYS A 181 -17.31 -3.27 16.45
CA CYS A 181 -18.25 -4.38 16.26
C CYS A 181 -19.28 -4.52 17.40
N SER A 182 -19.11 -3.76 18.51
CA SER A 182 -19.96 -3.85 19.69
C SER A 182 -21.28 -3.12 19.51
N ASN A 183 -22.36 -3.71 20.03
CA ASN A 183 -23.66 -3.04 20.15
C ASN A 183 -23.64 -1.81 21.08
N ASN A 184 -22.62 -1.69 21.94
CA ASN A 184 -22.42 -0.58 22.86
C ASN A 184 -21.07 0.12 22.62
N GLN A 185 -20.87 0.58 21.40
CA GLN A 185 -19.63 1.19 20.91
C GLN A 185 -19.15 2.34 21.82
N GLY A 186 -20.05 3.23 22.20
CA GLY A 186 -19.70 4.40 23.03
C GLY A 186 -19.11 4.01 24.39
N TRP A 187 -19.64 2.97 25.03
CA TRP A 187 -19.14 2.44 26.29
C TRP A 187 -17.75 1.80 26.10
N SER A 188 -17.59 0.96 25.09
CA SER A 188 -16.32 0.27 24.81
C SER A 188 -15.20 1.25 24.46
N LEU A 189 -15.48 2.33 23.74
CA LEU A 189 -14.50 3.38 23.45
C LEU A 189 -14.17 4.22 24.70
N LYS A 190 -15.14 4.45 25.58
CA LYS A 190 -14.90 5.10 26.87
C LYS A 190 -14.01 4.24 27.76
N GLU A 191 -14.24 2.93 27.80
CA GLU A 191 -13.41 1.99 28.54
C GLU A 191 -11.96 2.01 28.03
N TRP A 192 -11.77 1.90 26.72
CA TRP A 192 -10.44 2.02 26.11
C TRP A 192 -9.75 3.32 26.52
N ARG A 193 -10.47 4.45 26.46
CA ARG A 193 -9.95 5.76 26.85
C ARG A 193 -9.52 5.80 28.32
N ASN A 194 -10.31 5.26 29.21
CA ASN A 194 -9.99 5.22 30.65
C ASN A 194 -8.72 4.41 30.93
N ILE A 195 -8.56 3.28 30.24
CA ILE A 195 -7.35 2.44 30.35
C ILE A 195 -6.14 3.20 29.80
N ALA A 196 -6.27 3.79 28.60
CA ALA A 196 -5.20 4.60 28.00
C ALA A 196 -4.79 5.77 28.91
N GLN A 197 -5.78 6.47 29.49
CA GLN A 197 -5.53 7.58 30.42
C GLN A 197 -4.78 7.11 31.69
N CYS A 198 -5.14 5.96 32.24
CA CYS A 198 -4.46 5.38 33.40
C CYS A 198 -2.97 5.10 33.06
N HIS A 199 -2.70 4.46 31.95
CA HIS A 199 -1.32 4.17 31.54
C HIS A 199 -0.52 5.43 31.24
N LEU A 200 -1.11 6.43 30.57
CA LEU A 200 -0.48 7.72 30.34
C LEU A 200 -0.18 8.48 31.62
N LEU A 201 -1.07 8.39 32.62
CA LEU A 201 -0.95 9.14 33.89
C LEU A 201 0.16 8.60 34.79
N SER A 202 0.25 7.29 34.96
CA SER A 202 1.07 6.68 36.01
C SER A 202 1.97 5.53 35.55
N ASP A 203 1.82 5.04 34.31
CA ASP A 203 2.52 3.86 33.78
C ASP A 203 2.54 2.68 34.76
N PRO A 204 1.38 2.15 35.19
CA PRO A 204 1.32 1.13 36.23
C PRO A 204 2.01 -0.17 35.88
N THR A 205 2.27 -0.41 34.59
CA THR A 205 2.96 -1.61 34.12
C THR A 205 4.46 -1.40 33.87
N GLY A 206 4.94 -0.15 33.87
CA GLY A 206 6.31 0.22 33.54
C GLY A 206 6.68 0.01 32.05
N LYS A 207 5.71 -0.34 31.20
CA LYS A 207 5.96 -0.66 29.79
C LYS A 207 5.97 0.57 28.88
N MET A 208 5.46 1.71 29.33
CA MET A 208 5.55 2.97 28.60
C MET A 208 6.95 3.60 28.67
N GLY A 209 7.74 3.22 29.67
CA GLY A 209 9.07 3.76 29.96
C GLY A 209 9.04 5.08 30.72
N ARG A 210 7.97 5.86 30.64
CA ARG A 210 7.68 7.05 31.46
C ARG A 210 6.22 7.41 31.41
N SER A 211 5.74 8.11 32.45
CA SER A 211 4.41 8.69 32.46
C SER A 211 4.30 9.95 31.62
N HIS A 212 3.09 10.23 31.12
CA HIS A 212 2.75 11.41 30.31
C HIS A 212 1.50 12.13 30.90
N PRO A 213 1.58 12.68 32.16
CA PRO A 213 0.41 13.21 32.85
C PRO A 213 -0.29 14.37 32.12
N ALA A 214 0.47 15.20 31.39
CA ALA A 214 -0.10 16.29 30.61
C ALA A 214 -0.96 15.75 29.47
N LEU A 215 -0.48 14.73 28.75
CA LEU A 215 -1.20 14.06 27.67
C LEU A 215 -2.46 13.34 28.22
N ALA A 216 -2.34 12.66 29.36
CA ALA A 216 -3.47 12.01 30.02
C ALA A 216 -4.61 12.99 30.37
N ARG A 217 -4.28 14.20 30.84
CA ARG A 217 -5.27 15.23 31.18
C ARG A 217 -5.88 15.91 29.95
N SER A 218 -5.17 15.97 28.87
CA SER A 218 -5.63 16.58 27.61
C SER A 218 -6.36 15.60 26.68
N LEU A 219 -6.54 14.35 27.08
CA LEU A 219 -7.20 13.32 26.28
C LEU A 219 -8.68 13.69 26.07
N PRO A 220 -9.11 14.01 24.82
CA PRO A 220 -10.47 14.48 24.57
C PRO A 220 -11.51 13.38 24.82
N GLU A 221 -12.71 13.76 25.26
CA GLU A 221 -13.81 12.80 25.43
C GLU A 221 -14.26 12.16 24.10
N SER A 222 -14.08 12.86 22.99
CA SER A 222 -14.39 12.37 21.66
C SER A 222 -13.32 11.45 21.06
N PHE A 223 -12.15 11.32 21.71
CA PHE A 223 -11.08 10.45 21.25
C PHE A 223 -11.18 9.06 21.89
N PRO A 224 -10.92 7.97 21.16
CA PRO A 224 -10.71 7.92 19.70
C PRO A 224 -12.03 8.04 18.93
N SER A 225 -11.97 8.57 17.71
CA SER A 225 -13.12 8.64 16.82
C SER A 225 -13.52 7.26 16.31
N ALA A 226 -14.80 6.92 16.43
CA ALA A 226 -15.35 5.67 15.92
C ALA A 226 -15.20 5.57 14.38
N ASP A 227 -15.45 6.68 13.69
CA ASP A 227 -15.35 6.71 12.22
C ASP A 227 -13.91 6.49 11.75
N THR A 228 -12.94 7.09 12.46
CA THR A 228 -11.51 6.89 12.17
C THR A 228 -11.10 5.43 12.36
N ILE A 229 -11.52 4.81 13.47
CA ILE A 229 -11.24 3.39 13.73
C ILE A 229 -11.88 2.52 12.65
N ASN A 230 -13.14 2.79 12.30
CA ASN A 230 -13.89 2.03 11.31
C ASN A 230 -13.21 2.10 9.93
N SER A 231 -12.67 3.26 9.56
CA SER A 231 -11.96 3.43 8.29
C SER A 231 -10.72 2.53 8.17
N TYR A 232 -10.01 2.29 9.28
CA TYR A 232 -8.88 1.36 9.30
C TYR A 232 -9.31 -0.11 9.50
N ALA A 233 -10.30 -0.36 10.35
CA ALA A 233 -10.73 -1.71 10.71
C ALA A 233 -11.55 -2.40 9.61
N HIS A 234 -12.38 -1.62 8.90
CA HIS A 234 -13.29 -2.09 7.86
C HIS A 234 -13.20 -1.19 6.60
N PRO A 235 -12.02 -1.11 5.94
CA PRO A 235 -11.89 -0.35 4.72
C PRO A 235 -12.77 -0.93 3.62
N ALA A 236 -13.23 -0.07 2.71
CA ALA A 236 -13.94 -0.53 1.51
C ALA A 236 -12.98 -1.27 0.59
N VAL A 237 -13.17 -2.57 0.44
CA VAL A 237 -12.35 -3.45 -0.40
C VAL A 237 -13.23 -4.33 -1.28
N THR A 238 -12.75 -4.66 -2.46
CA THR A 238 -13.35 -5.67 -3.33
C THR A 238 -13.13 -7.06 -2.73
N SER A 239 -14.18 -7.86 -2.68
CA SER A 239 -14.09 -9.24 -2.20
C SER A 239 -13.06 -10.03 -3.01
N LEU A 240 -12.29 -10.91 -2.36
CA LEU A 240 -11.30 -11.75 -3.04
C LEU A 240 -11.91 -12.64 -4.13
N ALA A 241 -13.19 -13.01 -3.98
CA ALA A 241 -13.91 -13.76 -5.00
C ALA A 241 -14.18 -12.96 -6.28
N GLU A 242 -14.20 -11.63 -6.18
CA GLU A 242 -14.46 -10.70 -7.29
C GLU A 242 -13.15 -10.15 -7.89
N VAL A 243 -12.01 -10.31 -7.18
CA VAL A 243 -10.70 -9.92 -7.72
C VAL A 243 -10.37 -10.82 -8.91
N PRO A 244 -10.03 -10.25 -10.08
CA PRO A 244 -9.63 -11.04 -11.24
C PRO A 244 -8.42 -11.93 -10.91
N LYS A 245 -8.44 -13.17 -11.44
CA LYS A 245 -7.28 -14.05 -11.30
C LYS A 245 -6.03 -13.38 -11.87
N LEU A 246 -4.92 -13.53 -11.16
CA LEU A 246 -3.64 -13.02 -11.63
C LEU A 246 -3.24 -13.75 -12.91
N GLN A 247 -2.88 -12.96 -13.92
CA GLN A 247 -2.48 -13.45 -15.23
C GLN A 247 -0.96 -13.64 -15.24
N LEU A 248 -0.50 -14.68 -15.92
CA LEU A 248 0.94 -14.85 -16.15
C LEU A 248 1.51 -13.67 -16.92
N PRO A 249 2.76 -13.26 -16.64
CA PRO A 249 3.43 -12.23 -17.42
C PRO A 249 3.46 -12.59 -18.91
N ALA A 250 3.22 -11.61 -19.75
CA ALA A 250 3.31 -11.75 -21.19
C ALA A 250 4.16 -10.61 -21.77
N PRO A 251 4.85 -10.84 -22.91
CA PRO A 251 5.69 -9.80 -23.52
C PRO A 251 4.85 -8.58 -23.95
N PRO A 252 5.41 -7.37 -23.88
CA PRO A 252 4.74 -6.14 -24.35
C PRO A 252 4.39 -6.18 -25.84
N ASP A 253 3.24 -5.58 -26.21
CA ASP A 253 2.94 -5.29 -27.62
C ASP A 253 3.78 -4.09 -28.06
N LEU A 254 4.91 -4.37 -28.70
CA LEU A 254 5.89 -3.35 -29.10
C LEU A 254 5.33 -2.31 -30.09
N ALA A 255 4.45 -2.73 -31.00
CA ALA A 255 3.87 -1.83 -31.99
C ALA A 255 2.90 -0.84 -31.34
N GLN A 256 1.99 -1.34 -30.53
CA GLN A 256 1.07 -0.49 -29.79
C GLN A 256 1.80 0.37 -28.74
N LEU A 257 2.83 -0.17 -28.07
CA LEU A 257 3.65 0.56 -27.12
C LEU A 257 4.33 1.76 -27.78
N ALA A 258 4.90 1.58 -28.98
CA ALA A 258 5.49 2.68 -29.74
C ALA A 258 4.48 3.80 -30.02
N CYS A 259 3.27 3.45 -30.46
CA CYS A 259 2.19 4.41 -30.70
C CYS A 259 1.79 5.17 -29.42
N VAL A 260 1.61 4.45 -28.31
CA VAL A 260 1.22 5.03 -27.01
C VAL A 260 2.29 5.98 -26.49
N ILE A 261 3.57 5.60 -26.60
CA ILE A 261 4.69 6.44 -26.17
C ILE A 261 4.77 7.70 -27.00
N GLN A 262 4.64 7.60 -28.34
CA GLN A 262 4.62 8.77 -29.21
C GLN A 262 3.45 9.70 -28.85
N GLN A 263 2.27 9.16 -28.63
CA GLN A 263 1.09 9.93 -28.27
C GLN A 263 1.24 10.66 -26.92
N PHE A 264 1.76 10.00 -25.90
CA PHE A 264 1.81 10.56 -24.54
C PHE A 264 3.08 11.35 -24.26
N LEU A 265 4.22 10.95 -24.83
CA LEU A 265 5.52 11.55 -24.55
C LEU A 265 6.06 12.40 -25.72
N GLY A 266 5.43 12.31 -26.91
CA GLY A 266 5.84 13.06 -28.09
C GLY A 266 7.26 12.72 -28.57
N TRP A 267 7.73 11.50 -28.31
CA TRP A 267 9.07 11.09 -28.72
C TRP A 267 9.15 10.90 -30.23
N ASP A 268 10.21 11.41 -30.82
CA ASP A 268 10.55 11.11 -32.19
C ASP A 268 11.06 9.66 -32.37
N SER A 269 11.17 9.20 -33.60
CA SER A 269 11.58 7.83 -33.89
C SER A 269 12.99 7.50 -33.38
N LYS A 270 13.90 8.47 -33.32
CA LYS A 270 15.27 8.26 -32.85
C LYS A 270 15.29 8.03 -31.33
N LYS A 271 14.59 8.88 -30.57
CA LYS A 271 14.45 8.74 -29.11
C LYS A 271 13.70 7.47 -28.74
N LEU A 272 12.64 7.14 -29.51
CA LEU A 272 11.86 5.91 -29.32
C LEU A 272 12.74 4.67 -29.48
N LEU A 273 13.46 4.56 -30.62
CA LEU A 273 14.35 3.42 -30.88
C LEU A 273 15.45 3.28 -29.82
N SER A 274 16.05 4.39 -29.38
CA SER A 274 17.05 4.38 -28.33
C SER A 274 16.48 3.85 -27.00
N ALA A 275 15.29 4.31 -26.60
CA ALA A 275 14.63 3.85 -25.39
C ALA A 275 14.20 2.38 -25.48
N PHE A 276 13.73 1.94 -26.63
CA PHE A 276 13.37 0.53 -26.87
C PHE A 276 14.60 -0.35 -26.74
N HIS A 277 15.70 0.02 -27.38
CA HIS A 277 16.94 -0.76 -27.33
C HIS A 277 17.49 -0.91 -25.90
N THR A 278 17.47 0.16 -25.12
CA THR A 278 18.10 0.16 -23.78
C THR A 278 17.19 -0.31 -22.66
N THR A 279 15.87 -0.23 -22.84
CA THR A 279 14.91 -0.36 -21.74
C THR A 279 13.85 -1.43 -21.99
N ILE A 280 13.30 -1.49 -23.23
CA ILE A 280 12.14 -2.37 -23.50
C ILE A 280 12.58 -3.74 -24.00
N TRP A 281 13.54 -3.83 -24.93
CA TRP A 281 14.01 -5.12 -25.45
C TRP A 281 14.56 -6.07 -24.39
N PRO A 282 15.30 -5.63 -23.35
CA PRO A 282 15.68 -6.53 -22.26
C PRO A 282 14.49 -7.21 -21.58
N VAL A 283 13.36 -6.50 -21.46
CA VAL A 283 12.11 -7.07 -20.90
C VAL A 283 11.56 -8.16 -21.83
N VAL A 284 11.44 -7.86 -23.12
CA VAL A 284 10.91 -8.82 -24.11
C VAL A 284 11.75 -10.08 -24.16
N ILE A 285 13.07 -9.94 -24.23
CA ILE A 285 14.00 -11.07 -24.26
C ILE A 285 13.88 -11.92 -23.00
N LEU A 286 13.78 -11.28 -21.83
CA LEU A 286 13.57 -12.00 -20.58
C LEU A 286 12.29 -12.83 -20.59
N HIS A 287 11.18 -12.23 -21.02
CA HIS A 287 9.88 -12.93 -21.07
C HIS A 287 9.92 -14.12 -22.05
N GLU A 288 10.50 -13.95 -23.24
CA GLU A 288 10.68 -15.05 -24.20
C GLU A 288 11.54 -16.19 -23.63
N LEU A 289 12.65 -15.85 -22.95
CA LEU A 289 13.50 -16.86 -22.30
C LEU A 289 12.78 -17.59 -21.17
N LEU A 290 11.97 -16.90 -20.37
CA LEU A 290 11.18 -17.51 -19.31
C LEU A 290 10.09 -18.44 -19.87
N GLU A 291 9.43 -18.03 -20.97
CA GLU A 291 8.46 -18.85 -21.66
C GLU A 291 9.08 -20.09 -22.26
N ASP A 292 10.23 -19.97 -22.92
CA ASP A 292 11.00 -21.09 -23.45
C ASP A 292 11.43 -22.08 -22.34
N LEU A 293 11.90 -21.57 -21.21
CA LEU A 293 12.24 -22.39 -20.06
C LEU A 293 11.01 -23.13 -19.50
N ALA A 294 9.88 -22.45 -19.39
CA ALA A 294 8.63 -23.06 -18.91
C ALA A 294 8.12 -24.17 -19.86
N ASN A 295 8.27 -23.97 -21.17
CA ASN A 295 7.83 -24.93 -22.20
C ASN A 295 8.76 -26.13 -22.34
N ASN A 296 10.08 -25.92 -22.14
CA ASN A 296 11.11 -26.95 -22.33
C ASN A 296 11.52 -27.66 -21.04
N SER A 297 11.07 -27.22 -19.87
CA SER A 297 11.35 -27.89 -18.59
C SER A 297 10.52 -29.17 -18.48
N PRO A 298 11.15 -30.34 -18.22
CA PRO A 298 10.41 -31.55 -17.91
C PRO A 298 9.53 -31.25 -16.70
N ARG A 299 8.22 -31.50 -16.81
CA ARG A 299 7.17 -31.21 -15.83
C ARG A 299 7.53 -31.70 -14.42
N SER A 300 8.42 -30.99 -13.73
CA SER A 300 8.53 -31.09 -12.28
C SER A 300 7.62 -30.03 -11.69
N ASN A 301 6.67 -30.43 -10.85
CA ASN A 301 5.79 -29.53 -10.13
C ASN A 301 6.54 -28.54 -9.20
N GLU A 302 7.84 -28.65 -9.08
CA GLU A 302 8.71 -27.85 -8.23
C GLU A 302 9.15 -26.51 -8.85
N VAL A 303 9.03 -26.33 -10.17
CA VAL A 303 9.45 -25.06 -10.83
C VAL A 303 8.38 -23.96 -10.72
N ARG A 304 7.14 -24.29 -10.39
CA ARG A 304 6.08 -23.28 -10.20
C ARG A 304 6.23 -22.47 -8.92
N ASP A 305 6.94 -22.98 -7.93
CA ASP A 305 7.12 -22.31 -6.64
C ASP A 305 8.36 -21.40 -6.56
N CYS A 306 9.21 -21.39 -7.60
CA CYS A 306 10.46 -20.62 -7.59
C CYS A 306 10.36 -19.17 -8.11
N PHE A 307 9.22 -18.73 -8.63
CA PHE A 307 9.08 -17.41 -9.28
C PHE A 307 7.97 -16.53 -8.72
N ILE A 308 7.53 -16.80 -7.50
CA ILE A 308 6.56 -15.95 -6.81
C ILE A 308 7.32 -15.11 -5.79
N PHE A 309 7.60 -13.84 -6.16
CA PHE A 309 8.05 -12.80 -5.24
C PHE A 309 6.98 -11.74 -5.06
#